data_ddb4812a68766572f60a88f522513f71
#
_entry.id   ddb4812a68766572f60a88f522513f71
#
_cell.length_a   1.000
_cell.length_b   1.000
_cell.length_c   1.000
_cell.angle_alpha   90.00
_cell.angle_beta   90.00
_cell.angle_gamma   90.00
#
_symmetry.space_group_name_H-M   'P 1'
#
loop_
_entity.id
_entity.type
_entity.pdbx_description
1 polymer ?
#
loop_
_entity_poly.entity_id
_entity_poly.type
_entity_poly.pdbx_seq_one_letter_code
_entity_poly.pdbx_strand_id
1 'polypeptide(L)'
;MIKYNFRAFYPLILGIILWAIKPPPGLDKEAYLMFIIFASTILSVLIREITMSTSVLIGLLLSIIFNLMPLKVALMGFGDSTTWLVVIAFLIAGVIIDTGLGKRIALLCIQELGKSVTGLGYAICTTELILGPLVPSNTARGGGIIAPIVDSISISLGSEPKKNPD
;
A
#
# COMPACT_ATOMS: atom_id res chain seq x y z
N MET A 1 -23.60 -2.06 -13.61
CA MET A 1 -23.61 -3.53 -13.79
C MET A 1 -22.30 -4.07 -13.23
N ILE A 2 -22.31 -4.57 -11.97
CA ILE A 2 -21.11 -5.05 -11.27
C ILE A 2 -20.74 -6.39 -11.91
N LYS A 3 -19.70 -6.42 -12.74
CA LYS A 3 -19.09 -7.68 -13.18
C LYS A 3 -18.39 -8.30 -11.97
N TYR A 4 -19.04 -9.22 -11.29
CA TYR A 4 -18.35 -10.04 -10.31
C TYR A 4 -17.36 -10.93 -11.06
N ASN A 5 -16.08 -10.59 -10.96
CA ASN A 5 -15.02 -11.45 -11.44
C ASN A 5 -14.96 -12.67 -10.52
N PHE A 6 -14.92 -13.86 -11.11
CA PHE A 6 -14.81 -15.14 -10.39
C PHE A 6 -13.62 -15.16 -9.39
N ARG A 7 -12.66 -14.29 -9.60
CA ARG A 7 -11.48 -14.11 -8.74
C ARG A 7 -11.81 -13.61 -7.32
N ALA A 8 -12.92 -12.92 -7.12
CA ALA A 8 -13.36 -12.46 -5.80
C ALA A 8 -13.72 -13.64 -4.86
N PHE A 9 -13.96 -14.84 -5.41
CA PHE A 9 -14.26 -16.04 -4.63
C PHE A 9 -13.01 -16.81 -4.17
N TYR A 10 -11.82 -16.53 -4.70
CA TYR A 10 -10.59 -17.25 -4.33
C TYR A 10 -10.26 -17.18 -2.85
N PRO A 11 -10.40 -16.05 -2.14
CA PRO A 11 -10.19 -16.00 -0.70
C PRO A 11 -11.14 -16.90 0.09
N LEU A 12 -12.41 -16.99 -0.34
CA LEU A 12 -13.39 -17.90 0.26
C LEU A 12 -13.04 -19.35 0.00
N ILE A 13 -12.63 -19.69 -1.22
CA ILE A 13 -12.19 -21.04 -1.59
C ILE A 13 -10.98 -21.45 -0.76
N LEU A 14 -9.99 -20.56 -0.62
CA LEU A 14 -8.82 -20.79 0.24
C LEU A 14 -9.25 -21.05 1.69
N GLY A 15 -10.12 -20.21 2.24
CA GLY A 15 -10.65 -20.36 3.59
C GLY A 15 -11.33 -21.72 3.80
N ILE A 16 -12.16 -22.15 2.86
CA ILE A 16 -12.86 -23.46 2.91
C ILE A 16 -11.86 -24.62 2.82
N ILE A 17 -10.88 -24.54 1.91
CA ILE A 17 -9.84 -25.57 1.76
C ILE A 17 -9.05 -25.71 3.05
N LEU A 18 -8.57 -24.59 3.62
CA LEU A 18 -7.81 -24.62 4.87
C LEU A 18 -8.67 -25.10 6.03
N TRP A 19 -9.95 -24.74 6.08
CA TRP A 19 -10.86 -25.22 7.12
C TRP A 19 -11.11 -26.73 7.06
N ALA A 20 -11.09 -27.32 5.87
CA ALA A 20 -11.23 -28.78 5.68
C ALA A 20 -9.97 -29.55 6.11
N ILE A 21 -8.84 -28.91 6.25
CA ILE A 21 -7.58 -29.51 6.70
C ILE A 21 -7.53 -29.49 8.24
N LYS A 22 -7.13 -30.58 8.85
CA LYS A 22 -6.95 -30.63 10.30
C LYS A 22 -5.81 -29.70 10.74
N PRO A 23 -5.98 -28.99 11.86
CA PRO A 23 -4.90 -28.15 12.39
C PRO A 23 -3.64 -28.99 12.67
N PRO A 24 -2.43 -28.41 12.45
CA PRO A 24 -1.18 -29.07 12.78
C PRO A 24 -1.10 -29.44 14.26
N PRO A 25 -0.40 -30.52 14.64
CA PRO A 25 -0.23 -30.90 16.02
C PRO A 25 0.47 -29.78 16.79
N GLY A 26 -0.11 -29.38 17.92
CA GLY A 26 0.40 -28.29 18.76
C GLY A 26 -0.20 -26.91 18.49
N LEU A 27 -1.13 -26.77 17.52
CA LEU A 27 -1.85 -25.52 17.26
C LEU A 27 -3.30 -25.61 17.74
N ASP A 28 -3.73 -24.65 18.55
CA ASP A 28 -5.11 -24.57 19.02
C ASP A 28 -6.07 -24.28 17.86
N LYS A 29 -7.29 -24.79 17.96
CA LYS A 29 -8.32 -24.61 16.92
C LYS A 29 -8.62 -23.12 16.66
N GLU A 30 -8.65 -22.31 17.70
CA GLU A 30 -8.90 -20.87 17.60
C GLU A 30 -7.76 -20.16 16.88
N ALA A 31 -6.51 -20.49 17.20
CA ALA A 31 -5.32 -19.97 16.51
C ALA A 31 -5.31 -20.39 15.04
N TYR A 32 -5.73 -21.61 14.72
CA TYR A 32 -5.83 -22.09 13.34
C TYR A 32 -6.93 -21.36 12.56
N LEU A 33 -8.10 -21.14 13.16
CA LEU A 33 -9.18 -20.34 12.53
C LEU A 33 -8.74 -18.90 12.30
N MET A 34 -8.03 -18.28 13.26
CA MET A 34 -7.47 -16.95 13.08
C MET A 34 -6.48 -16.91 11.90
N PHE A 35 -5.62 -17.91 11.77
CA PHE A 35 -4.71 -18.04 10.63
C PHE A 35 -5.46 -18.15 9.30
N ILE A 36 -6.55 -18.93 9.23
CA ILE A 36 -7.37 -19.08 8.02
C ILE A 36 -7.95 -17.71 7.61
N ILE A 37 -8.55 -16.97 8.56
CA ILE A 37 -9.11 -15.65 8.29
C ILE A 37 -8.02 -14.69 7.82
N PHE A 38 -6.87 -14.69 8.49
CA PHE A 38 -5.74 -13.85 8.13
C PHE A 38 -5.24 -14.15 6.71
N ALA A 39 -4.96 -15.42 6.39
CA ALA A 39 -4.51 -15.85 5.07
C ALA A 39 -5.50 -15.50 3.97
N SER A 40 -6.81 -15.71 4.22
CA SER A 40 -7.88 -15.37 3.27
C SER A 40 -7.99 -13.85 3.07
N THR A 41 -7.81 -13.05 4.13
CA THR A 41 -7.80 -11.59 4.04
C THR A 41 -6.61 -11.09 3.24
N ILE A 42 -5.40 -11.62 3.48
CA ILE A 42 -4.20 -11.28 2.70
C ILE A 42 -4.40 -11.62 1.22
N LEU A 43 -4.92 -12.80 0.92
CA LEU A 43 -5.20 -13.20 -0.47
C LEU A 43 -6.21 -12.26 -1.13
N SER A 44 -7.27 -11.84 -0.41
CA SER A 44 -8.26 -10.87 -0.90
C SER A 44 -7.62 -9.52 -1.25
N VAL A 45 -6.72 -9.02 -0.40
CA VAL A 45 -5.97 -7.78 -0.64
C VAL A 45 -5.05 -7.90 -1.86
N LEU A 46 -4.40 -9.05 -2.05
CA LEU A 46 -3.49 -9.28 -3.19
C LEU A 46 -4.22 -9.37 -4.53
N ILE A 47 -5.40 -9.98 -4.55
CA ILE A 47 -6.22 -10.14 -5.76
C ILE A 47 -6.80 -8.79 -6.23
N ARG A 48 -7.02 -7.83 -5.32
CA ARG A 48 -7.51 -6.47 -5.59
C ARG A 48 -8.90 -6.36 -6.25
N GLU A 49 -9.71 -7.41 -6.20
CA GLU A 49 -11.11 -7.36 -6.69
C GLU A 49 -12.03 -6.60 -5.72
N ILE A 50 -11.68 -6.64 -4.43
CA ILE A 50 -12.32 -5.90 -3.34
C ILE A 50 -11.31 -4.87 -2.82
N THR A 51 -11.80 -3.72 -2.39
CA THR A 51 -10.91 -2.70 -1.83
C THR A 51 -10.20 -3.25 -0.58
N MET A 52 -8.93 -2.86 -0.39
CA MET A 52 -8.13 -3.29 0.75
C MET A 52 -8.86 -3.06 2.09
N SER A 53 -9.47 -1.88 2.25
CA SER A 53 -10.21 -1.52 3.46
C SER A 53 -11.39 -2.47 3.72
N THR A 54 -12.16 -2.80 2.68
CA THR A 54 -13.30 -3.72 2.80
C THR A 54 -12.83 -5.13 3.15
N SER A 55 -11.76 -5.62 2.53
CA SER A 55 -11.19 -6.95 2.83
C SER A 55 -10.75 -7.05 4.29
N VAL A 56 -10.05 -6.04 4.80
CA VAL A 56 -9.58 -5.99 6.19
C VAL A 56 -10.76 -5.91 7.16
N LEU A 57 -11.76 -5.08 6.88
CA LEU A 57 -12.97 -4.99 7.73
C LEU A 57 -13.75 -6.30 7.78
N ILE A 58 -13.89 -7.02 6.64
CA ILE A 58 -14.51 -8.34 6.62
C ILE A 58 -13.71 -9.32 7.49
N GLY A 59 -12.38 -9.37 7.35
CA GLY A 59 -11.53 -10.23 8.18
C GLY A 59 -11.67 -9.93 9.68
N LEU A 60 -11.71 -8.64 10.05
CA LEU A 60 -11.92 -8.22 11.43
C LEU A 60 -13.29 -8.66 11.95
N LEU A 61 -14.35 -8.44 11.17
CA LEU A 61 -15.72 -8.86 11.52
C LEU A 61 -15.82 -10.36 11.71
N LEU A 62 -15.22 -11.15 10.82
CA LEU A 62 -15.20 -12.62 10.94
C LEU A 62 -14.48 -13.05 12.22
N SER A 63 -13.36 -12.42 12.57
CA SER A 63 -12.63 -12.72 13.81
C SER A 63 -13.46 -12.46 15.06
N ILE A 64 -14.32 -11.44 15.05
CA ILE A 64 -15.25 -11.12 16.14
C ILE A 64 -16.42 -12.12 16.18
N ILE A 65 -17.04 -12.41 15.03
CA ILE A 65 -18.20 -13.31 14.92
C ILE A 65 -17.83 -14.73 15.37
N PHE A 66 -16.64 -15.21 15.01
CA PHE A 66 -16.14 -16.51 15.48
C PHE A 66 -15.58 -16.51 16.90
N ASN A 67 -15.73 -15.39 17.63
CA ASN A 67 -15.22 -15.23 19.00
C ASN A 67 -13.71 -15.49 19.17
N LEU A 68 -12.92 -15.26 18.11
CA LEU A 68 -11.46 -15.44 18.14
C LEU A 68 -10.74 -14.29 18.84
N MET A 69 -11.39 -13.13 18.94
CA MET A 69 -10.92 -12.00 19.75
C MET A 69 -12.09 -11.19 20.30
N PRO A 70 -11.94 -10.62 21.51
CA PRO A 70 -12.92 -9.70 22.09
C PRO A 70 -13.06 -8.43 21.25
N LEU A 71 -14.30 -7.89 21.13
CA LEU A 71 -14.58 -6.65 20.41
C LEU A 71 -13.67 -5.49 20.85
N LYS A 72 -13.41 -5.39 22.17
CA LYS A 72 -12.52 -4.36 22.72
C LYS A 72 -11.11 -4.44 22.14
N VAL A 73 -10.56 -5.64 21.97
CA VAL A 73 -9.23 -5.86 21.40
C VAL A 73 -9.23 -5.57 19.89
N ALA A 74 -10.26 -6.03 19.19
CA ALA A 74 -10.43 -5.78 17.75
C ALA A 74 -10.47 -4.28 17.42
N LEU A 75 -11.05 -3.46 18.29
CA LEU A 75 -11.19 -2.02 18.10
C LEU A 75 -10.07 -1.19 18.75
N MET A 76 -9.13 -1.79 19.45
CA MET A 76 -8.03 -1.06 20.13
C MET A 76 -7.22 -0.17 19.17
N GLY A 77 -7.03 -0.62 17.92
CA GLY A 77 -6.31 0.15 16.91
C GLY A 77 -6.94 1.51 16.59
N PHE A 78 -8.26 1.67 16.76
CA PHE A 78 -8.94 2.94 16.54
C PHE A 78 -8.67 3.97 17.64
N GLY A 79 -8.31 3.53 18.84
CA GLY A 79 -7.94 4.39 19.98
C GLY A 79 -6.44 4.61 20.13
N ASP A 80 -5.61 4.00 19.29
CA ASP A 80 -4.17 4.10 19.37
C ASP A 80 -3.64 5.42 18.81
N SER A 81 -2.72 6.06 19.53
CA SER A 81 -2.15 7.34 19.13
C SER A 81 -1.36 7.25 17.81
N THR A 82 -0.72 6.12 17.54
CA THR A 82 0.02 5.88 16.30
C THR A 82 -0.92 5.87 15.09
N THR A 83 -2.11 5.29 15.23
CA THR A 83 -3.14 5.30 14.17
C THR A 83 -3.52 6.74 13.82
N TRP A 84 -3.78 7.58 14.81
CA TRP A 84 -4.13 8.98 14.58
C TRP A 84 -2.98 9.80 14.03
N LEU A 85 -1.75 9.53 14.47
CA LEU A 85 -0.56 10.15 13.89
C LEU A 85 -0.45 9.84 12.40
N VAL A 86 -0.66 8.59 12.01
CA VAL A 86 -0.65 8.19 10.59
C VAL A 86 -1.79 8.85 9.81
N VAL A 87 -3.00 8.92 10.36
CA VAL A 87 -4.15 9.60 9.72
C VAL A 87 -3.83 11.07 9.46
N ILE A 88 -3.30 11.79 10.46
CA ILE A 88 -2.92 13.20 10.32
C ILE A 88 -1.81 13.35 9.28
N ALA A 89 -0.80 12.47 9.29
CA ALA A 89 0.27 12.48 8.31
C ALA A 89 -0.26 12.31 6.88
N PHE A 90 -1.24 11.43 6.65
CA PHE A 90 -1.89 11.30 5.33
C PHE A 90 -2.69 12.54 4.92
N LEU A 91 -3.36 13.22 5.85
CA LEU A 91 -4.06 14.47 5.56
C LEU A 91 -3.07 15.57 5.13
N ILE A 92 -1.95 15.71 5.85
CA ILE A 92 -0.89 16.67 5.48
C ILE A 92 -0.29 16.30 4.11
N ALA A 93 -0.04 15.01 3.87
CA ALA A 93 0.47 14.53 2.59
C ALA A 93 -0.47 14.87 1.43
N GLY A 94 -1.78 14.74 1.63
CA GLY A 94 -2.79 15.15 0.64
C GLY A 94 -2.64 16.62 0.25
N VAL A 95 -2.52 17.52 1.22
CA VAL A 95 -2.30 18.95 0.96
C VAL A 95 -1.00 19.21 0.19
N ILE A 96 0.09 18.52 0.52
CA ILE A 96 1.39 18.66 -0.16
C ILE A 96 1.29 18.22 -1.62
N ILE A 97 0.54 17.15 -1.90
CA ILE A 97 0.33 16.64 -3.26
C ILE A 97 -0.56 17.61 -4.04
N ASP A 98 -1.70 18.00 -3.48
CA ASP A 98 -2.69 18.86 -4.15
C ASP A 98 -2.15 20.26 -4.45
N THR A 99 -1.31 20.82 -3.57
CA THR A 99 -0.65 22.12 -3.79
C THR A 99 0.53 22.05 -4.75
N GLY A 100 0.99 20.86 -5.11
CA GLY A 100 2.17 20.66 -5.94
C GLY A 100 3.49 21.04 -5.26
N LEU A 101 3.48 21.20 -3.92
CA LEU A 101 4.69 21.54 -3.16
C LEU A 101 5.76 20.46 -3.32
N GLY A 102 5.40 19.18 -3.30
CA GLY A 102 6.32 18.08 -3.52
C GLY A 102 7.01 18.14 -4.88
N LYS A 103 6.26 18.50 -5.94
CA LYS A 103 6.82 18.72 -7.28
C LYS A 103 7.81 19.87 -7.32
N ARG A 104 7.53 20.99 -6.63
CA ARG A 104 8.43 22.15 -6.55
C ARG A 104 9.74 21.77 -5.86
N ILE A 105 9.69 21.06 -4.73
CA ILE A 105 10.88 20.59 -4.01
C ILE A 105 11.72 19.68 -4.92
N ALA A 106 11.09 18.70 -5.60
CA ALA A 106 11.78 17.81 -6.51
C ALA A 106 12.48 18.54 -7.64
N LEU A 107 11.81 19.52 -8.27
CA LEU A 107 12.40 20.34 -9.34
C LEU A 107 13.58 21.17 -8.84
N LEU A 108 13.52 21.76 -7.64
CA LEU A 108 14.64 22.48 -7.05
C LEU A 108 15.85 21.57 -6.83
N CYS A 109 15.65 20.37 -6.25
CA CYS A 109 16.72 19.40 -6.08
C CYS A 109 17.37 19.01 -7.41
N ILE A 110 16.56 18.82 -8.46
CA ILE A 110 17.06 18.48 -9.79
C ILE A 110 17.80 19.63 -10.45
N GLN A 111 17.35 20.88 -10.30
CA GLN A 111 18.03 22.05 -10.83
C GLN A 111 19.42 22.23 -10.23
N GLU A 112 19.57 21.98 -8.92
CA GLU A 112 20.84 22.14 -8.22
C GLU A 112 21.79 20.93 -8.44
N LEU A 113 21.28 19.72 -8.36
CA LEU A 113 22.09 18.50 -8.35
C LEU A 113 22.05 17.72 -9.66
N GLY A 114 21.03 17.92 -10.51
CA GLY A 114 20.72 17.05 -11.66
C GLY A 114 21.53 17.32 -12.93
N LYS A 115 22.70 17.99 -12.86
CA LYS A 115 23.54 18.38 -14.01
C LYS A 115 24.24 17.21 -14.71
N SER A 116 24.18 16.02 -14.16
CA SER A 116 24.73 14.76 -14.71
C SER A 116 23.84 13.59 -14.35
N VAL A 117 24.02 12.43 -14.98
CA VAL A 117 23.28 11.21 -14.68
C VAL A 117 23.41 10.82 -13.20
N THR A 118 24.65 10.88 -12.68
CA THR A 118 24.91 10.63 -11.25
C THR A 118 24.27 11.70 -10.37
N GLY A 119 24.35 12.98 -10.79
CA GLY A 119 23.72 14.10 -10.10
C GLY A 119 22.20 13.97 -10.04
N LEU A 120 21.56 13.46 -11.09
CA LEU A 120 20.13 13.17 -11.09
C LEU A 120 19.76 12.10 -10.04
N GLY A 121 20.60 11.07 -9.88
CA GLY A 121 20.43 10.07 -8.81
C GLY A 121 20.48 10.71 -7.42
N TYR A 122 21.46 11.61 -7.17
CA TYR A 122 21.55 12.34 -5.90
C TYR A 122 20.37 13.29 -5.71
N ALA A 123 19.89 13.96 -6.75
CA ALA A 123 18.71 14.82 -6.68
C ALA A 123 17.47 14.04 -6.26
N ILE A 124 17.25 12.84 -6.82
CA ILE A 124 16.14 11.96 -6.46
C ILE A 124 16.28 11.51 -4.99
N CYS A 125 17.44 11.03 -4.56
CA CYS A 125 17.68 10.64 -3.18
C CYS A 125 17.45 11.77 -2.19
N THR A 126 17.91 12.98 -2.51
CA THR A 126 17.71 14.17 -1.68
C THR A 126 16.23 14.55 -1.61
N THR A 127 15.52 14.48 -2.73
CA THR A 127 14.07 14.70 -2.78
C THR A 127 13.32 13.70 -1.90
N GLU A 128 13.66 12.41 -1.98
CA GLU A 128 13.06 11.36 -1.14
C GLU A 128 13.35 11.60 0.35
N LEU A 129 14.56 12.04 0.69
CA LEU A 129 14.95 12.33 2.06
C LEU A 129 14.13 13.50 2.64
N ILE A 130 13.89 14.55 1.85
CA ILE A 130 13.10 15.71 2.27
C ILE A 130 11.60 15.38 2.33
N LEU A 131 11.08 14.68 1.31
CA LEU A 131 9.66 14.39 1.21
C LEU A 131 9.23 13.18 2.07
N GLY A 132 10.14 12.30 2.46
CA GLY A 132 9.85 11.10 3.25
C GLY A 132 9.07 11.38 4.53
N PRO A 133 9.50 12.30 5.39
CA PRO A 133 8.77 12.66 6.59
C PRO A 133 7.42 13.36 6.34
N LEU A 134 7.29 14.04 5.19
CA LEU A 134 6.11 14.84 4.85
C LEU A 134 5.02 14.02 4.16
N VAL A 135 5.41 13.04 3.35
CA VAL A 135 4.50 12.19 2.58
C VAL A 135 4.81 10.73 2.89
N PRO A 136 4.13 10.09 3.84
CA PRO A 136 4.47 8.76 4.33
C PRO A 136 4.30 7.63 3.29
N SER A 137 3.61 7.87 2.19
CA SER A 137 3.36 6.89 1.13
C SER A 137 4.47 6.91 0.07
N ASN A 138 5.28 5.83 0.00
CA ASN A 138 6.29 5.64 -1.06
C ASN A 138 5.68 5.66 -2.47
N THR A 139 4.51 5.05 -2.64
CA THR A 139 3.81 5.03 -3.94
C THR A 139 3.39 6.43 -4.37
N ALA A 140 2.88 7.25 -3.45
CA ALA A 140 2.48 8.62 -3.74
C ALA A 140 3.71 9.51 -4.07
N ARG A 141 4.83 9.36 -3.37
CA ARG A 141 6.07 10.09 -3.68
C ARG A 141 6.69 9.62 -4.99
N GLY A 142 7.00 8.33 -5.08
CA GLY A 142 7.68 7.77 -6.25
C GLY A 142 6.84 7.87 -7.51
N GLY A 143 5.59 7.38 -7.47
CA GLY A 143 4.70 7.34 -8.63
C GLY A 143 4.05 8.68 -8.95
N GLY A 144 3.66 9.46 -7.94
CA GLY A 144 2.92 10.71 -8.12
C GLY A 144 3.78 11.95 -8.30
N ILE A 145 5.01 11.96 -7.76
CA ILE A 145 5.88 13.15 -7.79
C ILE A 145 7.14 12.90 -8.63
N ILE A 146 7.92 11.87 -8.28
CA ILE A 146 9.28 11.69 -8.84
C ILE A 146 9.23 11.10 -10.24
N ALA A 147 8.51 10.00 -10.45
CA ALA A 147 8.48 9.30 -11.73
C ALA A 147 8.07 10.20 -12.92
N PRO A 148 7.00 11.02 -12.84
CA PRO A 148 6.64 11.92 -13.94
C PRO A 148 7.70 12.96 -14.27
N ILE A 149 8.47 13.41 -13.27
CA ILE A 149 9.53 14.40 -13.46
C ILE A 149 10.74 13.74 -14.14
N VAL A 150 11.16 12.57 -13.64
CA VAL A 150 12.28 11.82 -14.21
C VAL A 150 11.97 11.40 -15.65
N ASP A 151 10.76 10.94 -15.91
CA ASP A 151 10.30 10.58 -17.25
C ASP A 151 10.37 11.78 -18.21
N SER A 152 9.86 12.93 -17.80
CA SER A 152 9.94 14.17 -18.58
C SER A 152 11.39 14.60 -18.90
N ILE A 153 12.30 14.42 -17.93
CA ILE A 153 13.72 14.74 -18.11
C ILE A 153 14.37 13.71 -19.06
N SER A 154 14.09 12.44 -18.90
CA SER A 154 14.67 11.39 -19.73
C SER A 154 14.27 11.56 -21.21
N ILE A 155 13.02 11.91 -21.47
CA ILE A 155 12.54 12.24 -22.82
C ILE A 155 13.27 13.46 -23.36
N SER A 156 13.45 14.53 -22.58
CA SER A 156 14.17 15.72 -23.00
C SER A 156 15.65 15.49 -23.31
N LEU A 157 16.24 14.45 -22.70
CA LEU A 157 17.61 14.01 -22.94
C LEU A 157 17.72 12.99 -24.10
N GLY A 158 16.61 12.72 -24.81
CA GLY A 158 16.59 11.78 -25.95
C GLY A 158 16.55 10.31 -25.56
N SER A 159 16.24 10.00 -24.31
CA SER A 159 16.05 8.62 -23.84
C SER A 159 14.57 8.23 -24.03
N GLU A 160 14.24 7.69 -25.19
CA GLU A 160 12.91 7.09 -25.40
C GLU A 160 12.89 5.66 -24.86
N PRO A 161 11.77 5.23 -24.20
CA PRO A 161 11.58 3.81 -23.90
C PRO A 161 11.64 3.05 -25.23
N LYS A 162 12.55 2.06 -25.34
CA LYS A 162 12.59 1.20 -26.52
C LYS A 162 11.21 0.64 -26.75
N LYS A 163 10.55 1.06 -27.83
CA LYS A 163 9.41 0.35 -28.40
C LYS A 163 9.90 -1.08 -28.58
N ASN A 164 9.25 -2.07 -27.96
CA ASN A 164 9.58 -3.48 -28.17
C ASN A 164 9.79 -3.71 -29.67
N PRO A 165 10.94 -4.22 -30.09
CA PRO A 165 11.01 -4.80 -31.40
C PRO A 165 10.11 -6.04 -31.39
N ASP A 166 9.20 -6.09 -32.34
CA ASP A 166 8.38 -7.26 -32.64
C ASP A 166 9.24 -8.53 -32.78
#